data_1bccfe0bd0300afecbed4005dac72c21
#
_entry.id   1bccfe0bd0300afecbed4005dac72c21
#
_cell.length_a   1.000
_cell.length_b   1.000
_cell.length_c   1.000
_cell.angle_alpha   90.00
_cell.angle_beta   90.00
_cell.angle_gamma   90.00
#
_symmetry.space_group_name_H-M   'P 1'
#
loop_
_entity.id
_entity.type
_entity.pdbx_description
1 polymer ?
#
loop_
_entity_poly.entity_id
_entity_poly.type
_entity_poly.pdbx_seq_one_letter_code
_entity_poly.pdbx_strand_id
1 'polypeptide(L)'
;MNDQERRELGAKTLEDVYAGDVTAPPEGHAFTDIMLKQLFAELWTRDTLSMRDKRILLLGIIAEKGEAATFKIQVKASLKRGEMNDDEARELLLFIAQYAGYPRAASMLAPLEAAIAEVAKERAEQEQP
;
A
#
# COMPACT_ATOMS: atom_id res chain seq x y z
N MET A 1 19.09 -18.22 5.64
CA MET A 1 17.68 -18.11 6.14
C MET A 1 16.88 -19.31 5.65
N ASN A 2 16.25 -20.04 6.55
CA ASN A 2 15.44 -21.19 6.17
C ASN A 2 14.06 -20.73 5.69
N ASP A 3 13.26 -21.67 5.22
CA ASP A 3 11.95 -21.37 4.62
C ASP A 3 10.98 -20.73 5.62
N GLN A 4 10.96 -21.21 6.85
CA GLN A 4 10.11 -20.66 7.91
C GLN A 4 10.53 -19.25 8.28
N GLU A 5 11.81 -18.98 8.40
CA GLU A 5 12.33 -17.64 8.67
C GLU A 5 11.99 -16.66 7.55
N ARG A 6 12.04 -17.15 6.31
CA ARG A 6 11.69 -16.34 5.14
C ARG A 6 10.20 -15.95 5.20
N ARG A 7 9.34 -16.90 5.53
CA ARG A 7 7.91 -16.62 5.66
C ARG A 7 7.64 -15.61 6.78
N GLU A 8 8.31 -15.75 7.90
CA GLU A 8 8.17 -14.82 9.03
C GLU A 8 8.62 -13.41 8.66
N LEU A 9 9.75 -13.30 7.93
CA LEU A 9 10.19 -12.00 7.41
C LEU A 9 9.16 -11.41 6.47
N GLY A 10 8.59 -12.22 5.60
CA GLY A 10 7.54 -11.78 4.67
C GLY A 10 6.30 -11.28 5.40
N ALA A 11 5.87 -11.99 6.45
CA ALA A 11 4.72 -11.59 7.25
C ALA A 11 4.96 -10.24 7.93
N LYS A 12 6.13 -10.06 8.53
CA LYS A 12 6.52 -8.81 9.17
C LYS A 12 6.59 -7.67 8.15
N THR A 13 7.18 -7.93 6.99
CA THR A 13 7.32 -6.93 5.93
C THR A 13 5.94 -6.52 5.39
N LEU A 14 5.04 -7.48 5.19
CA LEU A 14 3.67 -7.17 4.77
C LEU A 14 2.99 -6.22 5.75
N GLU A 15 3.07 -6.50 7.03
CA GLU A 15 2.47 -5.65 8.06
C GLU A 15 3.07 -4.24 8.03
N ASP A 16 4.37 -4.13 7.82
CA ASP A 16 5.07 -2.85 7.71
C ASP A 16 4.65 -2.09 6.45
N VAL A 17 4.58 -2.76 5.31
CA VAL A 17 4.16 -2.15 4.03
C VAL A 17 2.75 -1.58 4.13
N TYR A 18 1.85 -2.25 4.84
CA TYR A 18 0.46 -1.81 5.02
C TYR A 18 0.24 -0.99 6.28
N ALA A 19 1.32 -0.59 6.95
CA ALA A 19 1.26 0.26 8.15
C ALA A 19 0.38 -0.33 9.26
N GLY A 20 0.37 -1.65 9.38
CA GLY A 20 -0.39 -2.36 10.41
C GLY A 20 -1.85 -2.62 10.08
N ASP A 21 -2.36 -2.14 8.94
CA ASP A 21 -3.77 -2.30 8.58
C ASP A 21 -4.10 -3.69 8.03
N VAL A 22 -3.09 -4.45 7.61
CA VAL A 22 -3.26 -5.80 7.07
C VAL A 22 -2.30 -6.72 7.79
N THR A 23 -2.81 -7.87 8.23
CA THR A 23 -1.99 -8.90 8.87
C THR A 23 -1.77 -10.06 7.92
N ALA A 24 -0.66 -10.78 8.10
CA ALA A 24 -0.35 -11.93 7.26
C ALA A 24 -1.37 -13.04 7.50
N PRO A 25 -1.84 -13.69 6.42
CA PRO A 25 -2.74 -14.84 6.58
C PRO A 25 -2.01 -16.02 7.21
N PRO A 26 -2.76 -16.96 7.82
CA PRO A 26 -2.15 -18.15 8.42
C PRO A 26 -1.49 -19.04 7.37
N GLU A 27 -0.54 -19.86 7.82
CA GLU A 27 0.14 -20.84 6.98
C GLU A 27 -0.82 -21.88 6.41
N GLY A 28 -0.44 -22.45 5.27
CA GLY A 28 -1.14 -23.58 4.69
C GLY A 28 -1.68 -23.36 3.29
N HIS A 29 -1.68 -22.12 2.80
CA HIS A 29 -2.13 -21.81 1.45
C HIS A 29 -0.94 -21.39 0.60
N ALA A 30 -0.60 -22.19 -0.40
CA ALA A 30 0.57 -21.94 -1.27
C ALA A 30 0.57 -20.54 -1.86
N PHE A 31 -0.59 -20.05 -2.28
CA PHE A 31 -0.71 -18.69 -2.87
C PHE A 31 -0.16 -17.62 -1.93
N THR A 32 -0.63 -17.58 -0.70
CA THR A 32 -0.21 -16.57 0.28
C THR A 32 1.15 -16.87 0.87
N ASP A 33 1.50 -18.13 1.06
CA ASP A 33 2.82 -18.50 1.57
C ASP A 33 3.92 -18.10 0.59
N ILE A 34 3.73 -18.34 -0.70
CA ILE A 34 4.67 -17.93 -1.74
C ILE A 34 4.73 -16.41 -1.85
N MET A 35 3.58 -15.74 -1.80
CA MET A 35 3.52 -14.27 -1.78
C MET A 35 4.38 -13.70 -0.65
N LEU A 36 4.24 -14.23 0.56
CA LEU A 36 5.02 -13.76 1.71
C LEU A 36 6.52 -14.01 1.53
N LYS A 37 6.89 -15.18 1.04
CA LYS A 37 8.30 -15.56 0.90
C LYS A 37 9.01 -14.86 -0.26
N GLN A 38 8.30 -14.57 -1.35
CA GLN A 38 8.90 -13.93 -2.53
C GLN A 38 8.65 -12.43 -2.56
N LEU A 39 7.38 -12.03 -2.63
CA LEU A 39 7.05 -10.61 -2.80
C LEU A 39 7.47 -9.79 -1.58
N PHE A 40 7.08 -10.22 -0.40
CA PHE A 40 7.33 -9.43 0.81
C PHE A 40 8.70 -9.65 1.43
N ALA A 41 9.15 -10.89 1.54
CA ALA A 41 10.46 -11.16 2.14
C ALA A 41 11.61 -10.80 1.22
N GLU A 42 11.42 -10.89 -0.09
CA GLU A 42 12.52 -10.73 -1.05
C GLU A 42 12.46 -9.41 -1.82
N LEU A 43 11.31 -9.05 -2.38
CA LEU A 43 11.22 -7.89 -3.28
C LEU A 43 10.97 -6.58 -2.55
N TRP A 44 10.05 -6.56 -1.59
CA TRP A 44 9.80 -5.34 -0.82
C TRP A 44 10.96 -4.95 0.09
N THR A 45 11.82 -5.89 0.44
CA THR A 45 13.00 -5.62 1.28
C THR A 45 14.22 -5.14 0.49
N ARG A 46 14.19 -5.20 -0.84
CA ARG A 46 15.29 -4.67 -1.65
C ARG A 46 15.34 -3.16 -1.54
N ASP A 47 16.54 -2.61 -1.50
CA ASP A 47 16.76 -1.18 -1.27
C ASP A 47 17.14 -0.38 -2.51
N THR A 48 17.16 -1.01 -3.69
CA THR A 48 17.46 -0.31 -4.96
C THR A 48 16.44 0.80 -5.23
N LEU A 49 15.16 0.53 -4.95
CA LEU A 49 14.11 1.56 -4.95
C LEU A 49 13.66 1.76 -3.52
N SER A 50 13.39 3.01 -3.14
CA SER A 50 12.86 3.30 -1.83
C SER A 50 11.45 2.72 -1.67
N MET A 51 10.99 2.61 -0.42
CA MET A 51 9.61 2.21 -0.14
C MET A 51 8.63 3.15 -0.84
N ARG A 52 8.90 4.45 -0.81
CA ARG A 52 8.07 5.46 -1.47
C ARG A 52 8.03 5.26 -2.98
N ASP A 53 9.17 5.01 -3.61
CA ASP A 53 9.23 4.80 -5.07
C ASP A 53 8.45 3.56 -5.48
N LYS A 54 8.60 2.47 -4.73
CA LYS A 54 7.82 1.24 -4.95
C LYS A 54 6.33 1.50 -4.82
N ARG A 55 5.94 2.28 -3.80
CA ARG A 55 4.54 2.62 -3.55
C ARG A 55 3.94 3.42 -4.69
N ILE A 56 4.64 4.43 -5.17
CA ILE A 56 4.19 5.27 -6.28
C ILE A 56 4.00 4.43 -7.54
N LEU A 57 4.98 3.59 -7.85
CA LEU A 57 4.89 2.68 -8.99
C LEU A 57 3.68 1.75 -8.87
N LEU A 58 3.50 1.15 -7.69
CA LEU A 58 2.40 0.23 -7.42
C LEU A 58 1.04 0.92 -7.53
N LEU A 59 0.93 2.14 -7.00
CA LEU A 59 -0.34 2.90 -7.07
C LEU A 59 -0.77 3.16 -8.50
N GLY A 60 0.16 3.46 -9.39
CA GLY A 60 -0.14 3.61 -10.82
C GLY A 60 -0.65 2.32 -11.44
N ILE A 61 -0.03 1.21 -11.12
CA ILE A 61 -0.44 -0.11 -11.62
C ILE A 61 -1.84 -0.46 -11.13
N ILE A 62 -2.09 -0.28 -9.83
CA ILE A 62 -3.38 -0.60 -9.21
C ILE A 62 -4.49 0.26 -9.80
N ALA A 63 -4.24 1.56 -9.98
CA ALA A 63 -5.21 2.47 -10.58
C ALA A 63 -5.56 2.04 -12.00
N GLU A 64 -4.56 1.69 -12.81
CA GLU A 64 -4.77 1.22 -14.18
C GLU A 64 -5.61 -0.07 -14.20
N LYS A 65 -5.41 -0.96 -13.24
CA LYS A 65 -6.19 -2.20 -13.12
C LYS A 65 -7.61 -1.95 -12.59
N GLY A 66 -7.89 -0.77 -12.06
CA GLY A 66 -9.21 -0.43 -11.54
C GLY A 66 -9.54 -1.05 -10.18
N GLU A 67 -8.54 -1.38 -9.40
CA GLU A 67 -8.71 -2.04 -8.10
C GLU A 67 -8.86 -1.01 -6.97
N ALA A 68 -10.06 -0.46 -6.83
CA ALA A 68 -10.35 0.66 -5.93
C ALA A 68 -10.06 0.35 -4.46
N ALA A 69 -10.46 -0.83 -3.98
CA ALA A 69 -10.23 -1.21 -2.58
C ALA A 69 -8.74 -1.34 -2.27
N THR A 70 -7.98 -1.94 -3.18
CA THR A 70 -6.54 -2.08 -3.03
C THR A 70 -5.84 -0.73 -3.10
N PHE A 71 -6.30 0.16 -3.99
CA PHE A 71 -5.80 1.53 -4.10
C PHE A 71 -5.94 2.27 -2.77
N LYS A 72 -7.12 2.20 -2.15
CA LYS A 72 -7.37 2.83 -0.86
C LYS A 72 -6.41 2.33 0.22
N ILE A 73 -6.23 1.03 0.34
CA ILE A 73 -5.33 0.42 1.34
C ILE A 73 -3.90 0.91 1.15
N GLN A 74 -3.43 0.98 -0.09
CA GLN A 74 -2.08 1.42 -0.40
C GLN A 74 -1.88 2.93 -0.14
N VAL A 75 -2.84 3.75 -0.51
CA VAL A 75 -2.78 5.20 -0.22
C VAL A 75 -2.76 5.41 1.29
N LYS A 76 -3.64 4.75 2.01
CA LYS A 76 -3.70 4.86 3.47
C LYS A 76 -2.37 4.49 4.11
N ALA A 77 -1.78 3.38 3.70
CA ALA A 77 -0.47 2.95 4.21
C ALA A 77 0.61 3.99 3.92
N SER A 78 0.64 4.55 2.71
CA SER A 78 1.64 5.55 2.34
C SER A 78 1.54 6.82 3.19
N LEU A 79 0.32 7.27 3.48
CA LEU A 79 0.09 8.42 4.35
C LEU A 79 0.52 8.14 5.78
N LYS A 80 0.13 6.99 6.32
CA LYS A 80 0.47 6.59 7.69
C LYS A 80 1.97 6.45 7.89
N ARG A 81 2.68 5.96 6.89
CA ARG A 81 4.14 5.79 6.94
C ARG A 81 4.90 7.09 6.65
N GLY A 82 4.20 8.17 6.29
CA GLY A 82 4.84 9.44 5.96
C GLY A 82 5.59 9.42 4.63
N GLU A 83 5.28 8.49 3.75
CA GLU A 83 5.89 8.42 2.41
C GLU A 83 5.41 9.56 1.53
N MET A 84 4.20 10.02 1.75
CA MET A 84 3.63 11.18 1.05
C MET A 84 2.60 11.88 1.94
N ASN A 85 2.32 13.14 1.63
CA ASN A 85 1.26 13.89 2.29
C ASN A 85 -0.01 13.87 1.43
N ASP A 86 -1.07 14.49 1.93
CA ASP A 86 -2.38 14.51 1.26
C ASP A 86 -2.30 15.17 -0.12
N ASP A 87 -1.58 16.27 -0.23
CA ASP A 87 -1.44 17.00 -1.50
C ASP A 87 -0.68 16.17 -2.54
N GLU A 88 0.35 15.47 -2.11
CA GLU A 88 1.11 14.58 -3.00
C GLU A 88 0.24 13.41 -3.49
N ALA A 89 -0.57 12.83 -2.61
CA ALA A 89 -1.48 11.75 -2.98
C ALA A 89 -2.51 12.21 -4.02
N ARG A 90 -3.05 13.41 -3.85
CA ARG A 90 -3.99 13.99 -4.82
C ARG A 90 -3.32 14.30 -6.15
N GLU A 91 -2.12 14.84 -6.11
CA GLU A 91 -1.34 15.15 -7.31
C GLU A 91 -0.99 13.88 -8.09
N LEU A 92 -0.66 12.81 -7.37
CA LEU A 92 -0.38 11.52 -7.97
C LEU A 92 -1.56 11.02 -8.80
N LEU A 93 -2.78 11.11 -8.27
CA LEU A 93 -3.97 10.66 -8.99
C LEU A 93 -4.26 11.56 -10.20
N LEU A 94 -4.05 12.86 -10.06
CA LEU A 94 -4.18 13.79 -11.19
C LEU A 94 -3.23 13.42 -12.32
N PHE A 95 -1.99 13.07 -11.99
CA PHE A 95 -1.01 12.66 -12.99
C PHE A 95 -1.38 11.32 -13.63
N ILE A 96 -1.83 10.36 -12.83
CA ILE A 96 -2.27 9.04 -13.32
C ILE A 96 -3.40 9.22 -14.34
N ALA A 97 -4.32 10.15 -14.10
CA ALA A 97 -5.45 10.41 -15.01
C ALA A 97 -5.01 10.76 -16.44
N GLN A 98 -3.85 11.40 -16.58
CA GLN A 98 -3.35 11.82 -17.88
C GLN A 98 -2.90 10.63 -18.75
N TYR A 99 -2.47 9.53 -18.14
CA TYR A 99 -1.96 8.36 -18.85
C TYR A 99 -2.93 7.18 -18.82
N ALA A 100 -3.67 6.99 -17.72
CA ALA A 100 -4.64 5.91 -17.59
C ALA A 100 -6.04 6.28 -18.09
N GLY A 101 -6.31 7.58 -18.20
CA GLY A 101 -7.62 8.12 -18.59
C GLY A 101 -8.49 8.48 -17.39
N TYR A 102 -9.30 9.53 -17.58
CA TYR A 102 -10.16 10.06 -16.53
C TYR A 102 -11.22 9.05 -16.02
N PRO A 103 -11.85 8.22 -16.87
CA PRO A 103 -12.81 7.25 -16.34
C PRO A 103 -12.19 6.29 -15.32
N ARG A 104 -10.97 5.81 -15.59
CA ARG A 104 -10.26 4.91 -14.68
C ARG A 104 -9.82 5.64 -13.41
N ALA A 105 -9.22 6.80 -13.56
CA ALA A 105 -8.75 7.58 -12.43
C ALA A 105 -9.90 8.11 -11.56
N ALA A 106 -11.02 8.47 -12.17
CA ALA A 106 -12.19 8.94 -11.44
C ALA A 106 -12.72 7.89 -10.45
N SER A 107 -12.60 6.61 -10.79
CA SER A 107 -12.97 5.52 -9.88
C SER A 107 -12.10 5.43 -8.64
N MET A 108 -10.91 6.05 -8.68
CA MET A 108 -9.97 6.06 -7.55
C MET A 108 -10.15 7.28 -6.65
N LEU A 109 -10.94 8.28 -7.05
CA LEU A 109 -11.07 9.53 -6.31
C LEU A 109 -11.71 9.33 -4.92
N ALA A 110 -12.84 8.64 -4.86
CA ALA A 110 -13.49 8.36 -3.60
C ALA A 110 -12.62 7.48 -2.66
N PRO A 111 -12.00 6.41 -3.14
CA PRO A 111 -11.03 5.67 -2.31
C PRO A 111 -9.88 6.52 -1.79
N LEU A 112 -9.33 7.42 -2.62
CA LEU A 112 -8.27 8.33 -2.20
C LEU A 112 -8.73 9.24 -1.06
N GLU A 113 -9.86 9.92 -1.23
CA GLU A 113 -10.36 10.84 -0.22
C GLU A 113 -10.80 10.11 1.05
N ALA A 114 -11.32 8.88 0.91
CA ALA A 114 -11.64 8.04 2.07
C ALA A 114 -10.37 7.69 2.87
N ALA A 115 -9.29 7.35 2.19
CA ALA A 115 -8.02 7.05 2.86
C ALA A 115 -7.49 8.27 3.63
N ILE A 116 -7.54 9.45 3.02
CA ILE A 116 -7.13 10.71 3.65
C ILE A 116 -7.96 10.97 4.91
N ALA A 117 -9.27 10.84 4.81
CA ALA A 117 -10.17 11.06 5.94
C ALA A 117 -9.95 10.07 7.07
N GLU A 118 -9.73 8.80 6.75
CA GLU A 118 -9.48 7.76 7.75
C GLU A 118 -8.17 7.99 8.50
N VAL A 119 -7.11 8.39 7.80
CA VAL A 119 -5.83 8.69 8.44
C VAL A 119 -5.96 9.90 9.35
N ALA A 120 -6.65 10.95 8.91
CA ALA A 120 -6.88 12.15 9.73
C ALA A 120 -7.65 11.80 11.02
N LYS A 121 -8.67 10.95 10.89
CA LYS A 121 -9.47 10.49 12.03
C LYS A 121 -8.62 9.67 13.01
N GLU A 122 -7.85 8.74 12.53
CA GLU A 122 -6.98 7.90 13.36
C GLU A 122 -5.95 8.75 14.11
N ARG A 123 -5.36 9.74 13.44
CA ARG A 123 -4.39 10.65 14.07
C ARG A 123 -5.04 11.50 15.16
N ALA A 124 -6.25 11.99 14.92
CA ALA A 124 -7.00 12.76 15.91
C ALA A 124 -7.32 11.92 17.15
N GLU A 125 -7.69 10.66 16.95
CA GLU A 125 -7.96 9.72 18.06
C GLU A 125 -6.71 9.43 18.88
N GLN A 126 -5.55 9.33 18.25
CA GLN A 126 -4.28 9.12 18.93
C GLN A 126 -3.81 10.32 19.73
N GLU A 127 -4.24 11.53 19.38
CA GLU A 127 -3.89 12.77 20.06
C GLU A 127 -4.78 13.07 21.26
N GLN A 128 -5.86 12.33 21.44
CA GLN A 128 -6.76 12.50 22.58
C GLN A 128 -6.14 11.90 23.86
N PRO A 129 -6.21 12.61 25.00
CA PRO A 129 -5.68 12.10 26.26
C PRO A 129 -6.50 10.93 26.83
#